data_dda5c160f7826392243093082ba5c8bd
#
_entry.id   dda5c160f7826392243093082ba5c8bd
#
_cell.length_a   1.000
_cell.length_b   1.000
_cell.length_c   1.000
_cell.angle_alpha   90.00
_cell.angle_beta   90.00
_cell.angle_gamma   90.00
#
_symmetry.space_group_name_H-M   'P 1'
#
loop_
_entity.id
_entity.type
_entity.pdbx_description
1 polymer ?
#
loop_
_entity_poly.entity_id
_entity_poly.type
_entity_poly.pdbx_seq_one_letter_code
_entity_poly.pdbx_strand_id
1 'polypeptide(L)'
;MKRKFLLIILSLILSINNYAQNLSNQSINLSSVDYFFLIKDKITSGEKINQNDWDLLFNTQGYKISATSSMRKNIVKEMMVTAYDKNLKMKRDSILNISVEENLKNTYLLLSQMTLSNYIDYSKNEKKLRQFRNKYDFSSISELSYKRLKSFLINPIDSLIIVPTINFLCYEPDAQSKSKGIVCDFNLFFKESQEERINFIAHETFHKYRRNFIDIKFINSNVVLQQIDKIQDEGIADLIDKKENLIESIGNKGIPESFVKKYLEAYKNTPQILNEFDSIVNSYLKKQINKEQLESKVSNFFLSGGHPNGYYMARLIEKAGLKDEMLTKMYSPVDFIKIYNKAAQEENGYIFSNDFITYIENLK
;
A
#
# COMPACT_ATOMS: atom_id res chain seq x y z
N MET A 1 -26.80 -34.75 31.69
CA MET A 1 -25.60 -34.45 30.85
C MET A 1 -25.93 -34.02 29.41
N LYS A 2 -26.76 -34.77 28.66
CA LYS A 2 -27.06 -34.45 27.24
C LYS A 2 -27.63 -33.02 26.97
N ARG A 3 -28.49 -32.48 27.85
CA ARG A 3 -29.06 -31.10 27.67
C ARG A 3 -28.03 -29.98 27.85
N LYS A 4 -27.04 -30.10 28.75
CA LYS A 4 -25.99 -29.11 28.92
C LYS A 4 -25.01 -29.10 27.76
N PHE A 5 -24.73 -30.27 27.18
CA PHE A 5 -23.87 -30.39 25.99
C PHE A 5 -24.51 -29.77 24.74
N LEU A 6 -25.82 -29.91 24.57
CA LEU A 6 -26.57 -29.31 23.47
C LEU A 6 -26.60 -27.78 23.56
N LEU A 7 -26.72 -27.21 24.77
CA LEU A 7 -26.68 -25.75 25.00
C LEU A 7 -25.30 -25.14 24.71
N ILE A 8 -24.21 -25.88 25.01
CA ILE A 8 -22.85 -25.43 24.69
C ILE A 8 -22.62 -25.44 23.18
N ILE A 9 -23.09 -26.48 22.48
CA ILE A 9 -22.98 -26.51 21.00
C ILE A 9 -23.83 -25.43 20.36
N LEU A 10 -25.05 -25.18 20.85
CA LEU A 10 -25.90 -24.08 20.34
C LEU A 10 -25.27 -22.69 20.58
N SER A 11 -24.67 -22.49 21.75
CA SER A 11 -23.98 -21.22 22.06
C SER A 11 -22.72 -21.03 21.20
N LEU A 12 -21.97 -22.09 20.90
CA LEU A 12 -20.85 -22.06 19.95
C LEU A 12 -21.32 -21.75 18.53
N ILE A 13 -22.39 -22.40 18.06
CA ILE A 13 -22.94 -22.15 16.72
C ILE A 13 -23.50 -20.72 16.60
N LEU A 14 -24.16 -20.21 17.65
CA LEU A 14 -24.65 -18.83 17.70
C LEU A 14 -23.50 -17.82 17.79
N SER A 15 -22.42 -18.12 18.50
CA SER A 15 -21.23 -17.27 18.53
C SER A 15 -20.50 -17.28 17.18
N ILE A 16 -20.39 -18.42 16.50
CA ILE A 16 -19.80 -18.52 15.16
C ILE A 16 -20.66 -17.78 14.13
N ASN A 17 -22.00 -17.90 14.20
CA ASN A 17 -22.90 -17.17 13.30
C ASN A 17 -22.90 -15.66 13.55
N ASN A 18 -22.85 -15.21 14.80
CA ASN A 18 -22.67 -13.80 15.14
C ASN A 18 -21.32 -13.27 14.73
N TYR A 19 -20.27 -14.13 14.76
CA TYR A 19 -18.94 -13.79 14.30
C TYR A 19 -18.88 -13.67 12.78
N ALA A 20 -19.51 -14.60 12.06
CA ALA A 20 -19.63 -14.55 10.60
C ALA A 20 -20.48 -13.35 10.14
N GLN A 21 -21.57 -13.00 10.87
CA GLN A 21 -22.34 -11.79 10.60
C GLN A 21 -21.58 -10.49 10.91
N ASN A 22 -20.73 -10.48 11.94
CA ASN A 22 -19.85 -9.32 12.20
C ASN A 22 -18.73 -9.17 11.16
N LEU A 23 -18.24 -10.27 10.57
CA LEU A 23 -17.34 -10.25 9.43
C LEU A 23 -18.03 -9.74 8.15
N SER A 24 -19.32 -10.04 7.95
CA SER A 24 -20.10 -9.58 6.80
C SER A 24 -20.52 -8.10 6.90
N ASN A 25 -20.45 -7.50 8.07
CA ASN A 25 -20.76 -6.07 8.30
C ASN A 25 -19.56 -5.14 8.12
N GLN A 26 -18.45 -5.64 7.55
CA GLN A 26 -17.32 -4.76 7.22
C GLN A 26 -17.72 -3.84 6.08
N SER A 27 -17.80 -2.56 6.41
CA SER A 27 -18.37 -1.57 5.53
C SER A 27 -17.48 -1.29 4.33
N ILE A 28 -17.96 -1.71 3.18
CA ILE A 28 -17.47 -1.21 1.90
C ILE A 28 -18.12 0.15 1.66
N ASN A 29 -17.30 1.18 1.49
CA ASN A 29 -17.79 2.53 1.28
C ASN A 29 -17.49 2.99 -0.16
N LEU A 30 -18.55 3.18 -0.93
CA LEU A 30 -18.52 3.62 -2.32
C LEU A 30 -18.99 5.08 -2.49
N SER A 31 -19.31 5.78 -1.41
CA SER A 31 -19.86 7.14 -1.48
C SER A 31 -18.96 8.12 -2.24
N SER A 32 -17.62 7.98 -2.10
CA SER A 32 -16.67 8.83 -2.82
C SER A 32 -16.72 8.61 -4.34
N VAL A 33 -16.97 7.37 -4.78
CA VAL A 33 -17.14 7.00 -6.19
C VAL A 33 -18.45 7.59 -6.74
N ASP A 34 -19.54 7.51 -5.97
CA ASP A 34 -20.84 8.03 -6.37
C ASP A 34 -20.79 9.57 -6.53
N TYR A 35 -20.21 10.29 -5.57
CA TYR A 35 -20.05 11.74 -5.66
C TYR A 35 -19.07 12.18 -6.76
N PHE A 36 -18.01 11.39 -7.00
CA PHE A 36 -17.11 11.64 -8.12
C PHE A 36 -17.86 11.61 -9.45
N PHE A 37 -18.65 10.57 -9.71
CA PHE A 37 -19.43 10.49 -10.95
C PHE A 37 -20.46 11.61 -11.07
N LEU A 38 -21.10 12.03 -9.98
CA LEU A 38 -22.02 13.15 -9.97
C LEU A 38 -21.33 14.45 -10.39
N ILE A 39 -20.18 14.79 -9.84
CA ILE A 39 -19.42 15.98 -10.21
C ILE A 39 -18.91 15.89 -11.66
N LYS A 40 -18.40 14.72 -12.06
CA LYS A 40 -17.99 14.48 -13.44
C LYS A 40 -19.12 14.75 -14.42
N ASP A 41 -20.34 14.25 -14.15
CA ASP A 41 -21.50 14.45 -15.02
C ASP A 41 -21.84 15.95 -15.16
N LYS A 42 -21.82 16.70 -14.05
CA LYS A 42 -22.00 18.15 -14.06
C LYS A 42 -20.97 18.87 -14.93
N ILE A 43 -19.66 18.53 -14.77
CA ILE A 43 -18.60 19.14 -15.59
C ILE A 43 -18.83 18.83 -17.08
N THR A 44 -19.17 17.59 -17.40
CA THR A 44 -19.36 17.13 -18.78
C THR A 44 -20.57 17.80 -19.44
N SER A 45 -21.66 18.06 -18.68
CA SER A 45 -22.84 18.79 -19.17
C SER A 45 -22.62 20.31 -19.28
N GLY A 46 -21.51 20.83 -18.76
CA GLY A 46 -21.22 22.25 -18.72
C GLY A 46 -21.89 22.98 -17.56
N GLU A 47 -22.40 22.25 -16.57
CA GLU A 47 -22.95 22.84 -15.36
C GLU A 47 -21.83 23.42 -14.49
N LYS A 48 -22.12 24.54 -13.83
CA LYS A 48 -21.17 25.18 -12.90
C LYS A 48 -21.08 24.40 -11.60
N ILE A 49 -19.88 23.91 -11.28
CA ILE A 49 -19.60 23.28 -9.99
C ILE A 49 -19.44 24.38 -8.94
N ASN A 50 -20.23 24.32 -7.90
CA ASN A 50 -20.17 25.26 -6.77
C ASN A 50 -19.36 24.69 -5.59
N GLN A 51 -19.12 25.52 -4.58
CA GLN A 51 -18.34 25.08 -3.41
C GLN A 51 -19.01 23.95 -2.65
N ASN A 52 -20.35 23.93 -2.54
CA ASN A 52 -21.06 22.85 -1.88
C ASN A 52 -20.88 21.49 -2.56
N ASP A 53 -20.81 21.44 -3.90
CA ASP A 53 -20.53 20.21 -4.62
C ASP A 53 -19.16 19.62 -4.21
N TRP A 54 -18.14 20.47 -4.12
CA TRP A 54 -16.81 20.07 -3.66
C TRP A 54 -16.79 19.65 -2.19
N ASP A 55 -17.52 20.37 -1.34
CA ASP A 55 -17.60 20.05 0.08
C ASP A 55 -18.28 18.68 0.30
N LEU A 56 -19.32 18.36 -0.46
CA LEU A 56 -19.95 17.04 -0.43
C LEU A 56 -18.96 15.94 -0.84
N LEU A 57 -18.19 16.12 -1.92
CA LEU A 57 -17.17 15.18 -2.36
C LEU A 57 -16.11 14.95 -1.25
N PHE A 58 -15.50 16.04 -0.76
CA PHE A 58 -14.43 15.95 0.24
C PHE A 58 -14.91 15.53 1.63
N ASN A 59 -16.22 15.59 1.88
CA ASN A 59 -16.82 15.05 3.08
C ASN A 59 -17.10 13.55 3.04
N THR A 60 -16.97 12.90 1.88
CA THR A 60 -17.01 11.43 1.80
C THR A 60 -15.77 10.81 2.44
N GLN A 61 -15.90 9.59 2.95
CA GLN A 61 -14.87 8.99 3.78
C GLN A 61 -13.55 8.74 3.02
N GLY A 62 -13.60 8.30 1.76
CA GLY A 62 -12.39 8.08 0.95
C GLY A 62 -11.57 9.36 0.79
N TYR A 63 -12.20 10.48 0.42
CA TYR A 63 -11.51 11.77 0.28
C TYR A 63 -11.08 12.38 1.62
N LYS A 64 -11.84 12.20 2.70
CA LYS A 64 -11.42 12.61 4.06
C LYS A 64 -10.12 11.95 4.51
N ILE A 65 -9.89 10.71 4.08
CA ILE A 65 -8.70 9.95 4.43
C ILE A 65 -7.53 10.28 3.49
N SER A 66 -7.78 10.46 2.19
CA SER A 66 -6.72 10.61 1.17
C SER A 66 -6.38 12.05 0.82
N ALA A 67 -7.37 12.92 0.66
CA ALA A 67 -7.18 14.32 0.28
C ALA A 67 -7.17 15.24 1.51
N THR A 68 -6.26 15.00 2.45
CA THR A 68 -6.22 15.71 3.75
C THR A 68 -5.66 17.13 3.66
N SER A 69 -4.77 17.41 2.72
CA SER A 69 -4.17 18.73 2.55
C SER A 69 -4.89 19.58 1.50
N SER A 70 -4.78 20.90 1.62
CA SER A 70 -5.29 21.85 0.61
C SER A 70 -4.71 21.57 -0.77
N MET A 71 -3.42 21.22 -0.84
CA MET A 71 -2.74 20.87 -2.09
C MET A 71 -3.44 19.66 -2.78
N ARG A 72 -3.68 18.57 -2.05
CA ARG A 72 -4.34 17.39 -2.61
C ARG A 72 -5.78 17.67 -3.04
N LYS A 73 -6.55 18.44 -2.26
CA LYS A 73 -7.89 18.88 -2.65
C LYS A 73 -7.88 19.73 -3.93
N ASN A 74 -6.92 20.61 -4.07
CA ASN A 74 -6.77 21.44 -5.28
C ASN A 74 -6.42 20.58 -6.49
N ILE A 75 -5.52 19.61 -6.36
CA ILE A 75 -5.20 18.64 -7.43
C ILE A 75 -6.48 17.91 -7.89
N VAL A 76 -7.27 17.38 -6.96
CA VAL A 76 -8.54 16.71 -7.30
C VAL A 76 -9.46 17.64 -8.10
N LYS A 77 -9.70 18.86 -7.61
CA LYS A 77 -10.56 19.85 -8.28
C LYS A 77 -10.06 20.19 -9.66
N GLU A 78 -8.80 20.61 -9.77
CA GLU A 78 -8.21 21.04 -11.03
C GLU A 78 -8.16 19.91 -12.06
N MET A 79 -7.75 18.71 -11.64
CA MET A 79 -7.62 17.58 -12.56
C MET A 79 -8.98 17.04 -13.00
N MET A 80 -10.00 17.06 -12.14
CA MET A 80 -11.37 16.73 -12.57
C MET A 80 -11.87 17.70 -13.64
N VAL A 81 -11.75 19.01 -13.41
CA VAL A 81 -12.16 20.01 -14.39
C VAL A 81 -11.34 19.86 -15.68
N THR A 82 -10.01 19.72 -15.56
CA THR A 82 -9.14 19.55 -16.73
C THR A 82 -9.43 18.27 -17.51
N ALA A 83 -9.79 17.16 -16.83
CA ALA A 83 -10.10 15.91 -17.50
C ALA A 83 -11.42 15.96 -18.29
N TYR A 84 -12.45 16.59 -17.73
CA TYR A 84 -13.84 16.43 -18.21
C TYR A 84 -14.42 17.68 -18.92
N ASP A 85 -13.82 18.85 -18.75
CA ASP A 85 -14.21 20.02 -19.56
C ASP A 85 -13.59 19.91 -20.96
N LYS A 86 -14.47 19.82 -21.97
CA LYS A 86 -14.07 19.71 -23.39
C LYS A 86 -13.20 20.87 -23.89
N ASN A 87 -13.32 22.04 -23.26
CA ASN A 87 -12.60 23.25 -23.66
C ASN A 87 -11.14 23.25 -23.17
N LEU A 88 -10.78 22.36 -22.23
CA LEU A 88 -9.44 22.32 -21.61
C LEU A 88 -8.49 21.30 -22.24
N LYS A 89 -8.70 20.93 -23.52
CA LYS A 89 -7.85 19.96 -24.22
C LYS A 89 -6.37 20.35 -24.20
N MET A 90 -6.05 21.60 -24.53
CA MET A 90 -4.65 22.07 -24.55
C MET A 90 -3.98 21.97 -23.17
N LYS A 91 -4.70 22.34 -22.09
CA LYS A 91 -4.20 22.20 -20.71
C LYS A 91 -3.97 20.73 -20.36
N ARG A 92 -4.88 19.85 -20.76
CA ARG A 92 -4.79 18.39 -20.58
C ARG A 92 -3.51 17.84 -21.21
N ASP A 93 -3.32 18.16 -22.51
CA ASP A 93 -2.17 17.69 -23.29
C ASP A 93 -0.85 18.23 -22.69
N SER A 94 -0.81 19.50 -22.25
CA SER A 94 0.36 20.10 -21.59
C SER A 94 0.76 19.35 -20.32
N ILE A 95 -0.19 19.03 -19.43
CA ILE A 95 0.11 18.32 -18.18
C ILE A 95 0.57 16.89 -18.46
N LEU A 96 -0.04 16.20 -19.42
CA LEU A 96 0.33 14.81 -19.74
C LEU A 96 1.72 14.71 -20.39
N ASN A 97 2.20 15.76 -21.05
CA ASN A 97 3.50 15.79 -21.71
C ASN A 97 4.65 16.26 -20.80
N ILE A 98 4.40 16.55 -19.52
CA ILE A 98 5.46 16.87 -18.56
C ILE A 98 6.40 15.66 -18.44
N SER A 99 7.71 15.89 -18.54
CA SER A 99 8.69 14.82 -18.48
C SER A 99 8.73 14.15 -17.09
N VAL A 100 9.08 12.88 -17.07
CA VAL A 100 9.22 12.13 -15.80
C VAL A 100 10.27 12.76 -14.89
N GLU A 101 11.36 13.28 -15.48
CA GLU A 101 12.44 13.92 -14.73
C GLU A 101 11.96 15.21 -14.04
N GLU A 102 11.15 16.02 -14.71
CA GLU A 102 10.56 17.22 -14.15
C GLU A 102 9.54 16.89 -13.05
N ASN A 103 8.70 15.87 -13.28
CA ASN A 103 7.74 15.41 -12.31
C ASN A 103 8.38 14.92 -11.01
N LEU A 104 9.49 14.18 -11.10
CA LEU A 104 10.17 13.66 -9.90
C LEU A 104 10.77 14.77 -9.02
N LYS A 105 10.99 15.96 -9.58
CA LYS A 105 11.46 17.15 -8.84
C LYS A 105 10.34 17.93 -8.15
N ASN A 106 9.07 17.66 -8.52
CA ASN A 106 7.92 18.41 -8.02
C ASN A 106 6.72 17.50 -7.73
N THR A 107 6.49 17.23 -6.45
CA THR A 107 5.40 16.38 -5.99
C THR A 107 4.02 16.83 -6.51
N TYR A 108 3.77 18.13 -6.64
CA TYR A 108 2.50 18.63 -7.16
C TYR A 108 2.30 18.25 -8.63
N LEU A 109 3.33 18.39 -9.46
CA LEU A 109 3.27 18.03 -10.88
C LEU A 109 3.08 16.52 -11.06
N LEU A 110 3.84 15.72 -10.31
CA LEU A 110 3.73 14.27 -10.34
C LEU A 110 2.30 13.81 -9.99
N LEU A 111 1.77 14.25 -8.87
CA LEU A 111 0.42 13.90 -8.44
C LEU A 111 -0.65 14.41 -9.41
N SER A 112 -0.47 15.60 -9.97
CA SER A 112 -1.39 16.16 -10.97
C SER A 112 -1.42 15.31 -12.24
N GLN A 113 -0.26 14.92 -12.77
CA GLN A 113 -0.17 14.09 -13.97
C GLN A 113 -0.76 12.70 -13.73
N MET A 114 -0.44 12.05 -12.61
CA MET A 114 -1.00 10.74 -12.23
C MET A 114 -2.51 10.81 -12.10
N THR A 115 -3.03 11.81 -11.39
CA THR A 115 -4.48 12.00 -11.17
C THR A 115 -5.20 12.28 -12.50
N LEU A 116 -4.65 13.16 -13.34
CA LEU A 116 -5.23 13.47 -14.65
C LEU A 116 -5.25 12.25 -15.55
N SER A 117 -4.16 11.50 -15.62
CA SER A 117 -4.07 10.27 -16.40
C SER A 117 -5.13 9.25 -15.96
N ASN A 118 -5.28 9.06 -14.65
CA ASN A 118 -6.31 8.18 -14.09
C ASN A 118 -7.74 8.66 -14.44
N TYR A 119 -8.03 9.97 -14.34
CA TYR A 119 -9.35 10.50 -14.69
C TYR A 119 -9.69 10.36 -16.19
N ILE A 120 -8.69 10.48 -17.06
CA ILE A 120 -8.88 10.20 -18.50
C ILE A 120 -9.21 8.73 -18.71
N ASP A 121 -8.55 7.85 -17.98
CA ASP A 121 -8.80 6.42 -18.06
C ASP A 121 -10.18 6.04 -17.50
N TYR A 122 -10.65 6.72 -16.45
CA TYR A 122 -12.04 6.64 -15.99
C TYR A 122 -13.02 6.97 -17.11
N SER A 123 -12.76 8.00 -17.93
CA SER A 123 -13.62 8.36 -19.07
C SER A 123 -13.71 7.27 -20.12
N LYS A 124 -12.59 6.62 -20.43
CA LYS A 124 -12.53 5.52 -21.40
C LYS A 124 -13.33 4.30 -20.95
N ASN A 125 -13.37 4.07 -19.65
CA ASN A 125 -13.98 2.89 -19.04
C ASN A 125 -15.32 3.16 -18.34
N GLU A 126 -15.84 4.37 -18.40
CA GLU A 126 -16.97 4.85 -17.58
C GLU A 126 -18.17 3.91 -17.55
N LYS A 127 -18.67 3.50 -18.73
CA LYS A 127 -19.83 2.60 -18.80
C LYS A 127 -19.58 1.29 -18.05
N LYS A 128 -18.38 0.73 -18.19
CA LYS A 128 -17.99 -0.51 -17.51
C LYS A 128 -17.82 -0.29 -16.01
N LEU A 129 -17.23 0.84 -15.61
CA LEU A 129 -17.05 1.20 -14.20
C LEU A 129 -18.38 1.39 -13.48
N ARG A 130 -19.34 2.08 -14.09
CA ARG A 130 -20.70 2.23 -13.52
C ARG A 130 -21.43 0.89 -13.42
N GLN A 131 -21.28 0.00 -14.41
CA GLN A 131 -21.81 -1.35 -14.34
C GLN A 131 -21.15 -2.18 -13.23
N PHE A 132 -19.83 -2.09 -13.11
CA PHE A 132 -19.06 -2.76 -12.07
C PHE A 132 -19.48 -2.28 -10.67
N ARG A 133 -19.60 -0.96 -10.48
CA ARG A 133 -20.09 -0.36 -9.23
C ARG A 133 -21.44 -0.96 -8.78
N ASN A 134 -22.34 -1.23 -9.74
CA ASN A 134 -23.69 -1.69 -9.45
C ASN A 134 -23.86 -3.21 -9.38
N LYS A 135 -22.97 -3.99 -10.01
CA LYS A 135 -23.13 -5.44 -10.17
C LYS A 135 -22.12 -6.28 -9.41
N TYR A 136 -20.94 -5.72 -9.09
CA TYR A 136 -19.91 -6.47 -8.42
C TYR A 136 -20.27 -6.70 -6.95
N ASP A 137 -20.07 -7.93 -6.48
CA ASP A 137 -20.26 -8.26 -5.08
C ASP A 137 -19.03 -7.87 -4.26
N PHE A 138 -19.07 -6.64 -3.73
CA PHE A 138 -18.02 -6.13 -2.84
C PHE A 138 -18.03 -6.79 -1.46
N SER A 139 -19.14 -7.41 -1.05
CA SER A 139 -19.28 -7.96 0.31
C SER A 139 -18.35 -9.15 0.55
N SER A 140 -18.07 -9.94 -0.48
CA SER A 140 -17.19 -11.10 -0.42
C SER A 140 -15.69 -10.76 -0.30
N ILE A 141 -15.29 -9.55 -0.69
CA ILE A 141 -13.86 -9.16 -0.76
C ILE A 141 -13.17 -9.24 0.60
N SER A 142 -13.83 -8.76 1.65
CA SER A 142 -13.25 -8.76 3.00
C SER A 142 -12.97 -10.18 3.51
N GLU A 143 -13.93 -11.10 3.33
CA GLU A 143 -13.77 -12.50 3.73
C GLU A 143 -12.67 -13.21 2.94
N LEU A 144 -12.67 -13.04 1.62
CA LEU A 144 -11.69 -13.67 0.74
C LEU A 144 -10.27 -13.12 1.00
N SER A 145 -10.13 -11.82 1.22
CA SER A 145 -8.85 -11.19 1.57
C SER A 145 -8.35 -11.67 2.92
N TYR A 146 -9.22 -11.81 3.92
CA TYR A 146 -8.85 -12.41 5.20
C TYR A 146 -8.38 -13.85 5.03
N LYS A 147 -9.09 -14.66 4.23
CA LYS A 147 -8.70 -16.03 3.93
C LYS A 147 -7.32 -16.12 3.27
N ARG A 148 -7.02 -15.19 2.35
CA ARG A 148 -5.69 -15.06 1.73
C ARG A 148 -4.63 -14.68 2.76
N LEU A 149 -4.92 -13.70 3.61
CA LEU A 149 -4.00 -13.20 4.62
C LEU A 149 -3.65 -14.25 5.68
N LYS A 150 -4.54 -15.20 5.96
CA LYS A 150 -4.41 -16.17 7.06
C LYS A 150 -3.07 -16.91 7.12
N SER A 151 -2.45 -17.20 5.97
CA SER A 151 -1.13 -17.86 5.88
C SER A 151 0.05 -16.93 6.18
N PHE A 152 -0.20 -15.65 6.48
CA PHE A 152 0.79 -14.63 6.83
C PHE A 152 0.60 -14.11 8.26
N LEU A 153 -0.28 -14.74 9.04
CA LEU A 153 -0.57 -14.32 10.41
C LEU A 153 0.17 -15.20 11.41
N ILE A 154 0.68 -14.60 12.49
CA ILE A 154 1.33 -15.32 13.59
C ILE A 154 0.30 -16.25 14.26
N ASN A 155 -0.90 -15.74 14.48
CA ASN A 155 -2.00 -16.50 15.08
C ASN A 155 -3.25 -16.38 14.21
N PRO A 156 -3.53 -17.36 13.34
CA PRO A 156 -4.67 -17.30 12.42
C PRO A 156 -6.05 -17.38 13.09
N ILE A 157 -6.11 -17.59 14.41
CA ILE A 157 -7.37 -17.66 15.18
C ILE A 157 -7.64 -16.30 15.86
N ASP A 158 -6.74 -15.32 15.70
CA ASP A 158 -6.85 -14.07 16.42
C ASP A 158 -8.10 -13.28 16.01
N SER A 159 -9.02 -13.17 16.95
CA SER A 159 -10.26 -12.37 16.85
C SER A 159 -9.98 -10.86 16.68
N LEU A 160 -8.72 -10.45 16.74
CA LEU A 160 -8.25 -9.08 16.55
C LEU A 160 -8.13 -8.66 15.08
N ILE A 161 -8.29 -9.61 14.13
CA ILE A 161 -8.18 -9.29 12.72
C ILE A 161 -9.52 -8.77 12.22
N ILE A 162 -9.73 -7.50 12.44
CA ILE A 162 -10.80 -6.75 11.78
C ILE A 162 -10.25 -6.32 10.43
N VAL A 163 -10.73 -6.90 9.34
CA VAL A 163 -10.47 -6.34 8.01
C VAL A 163 -10.98 -4.90 8.04
N PRO A 164 -10.14 -3.91 7.74
CA PRO A 164 -10.52 -2.52 7.87
C PRO A 164 -11.63 -2.16 6.88
N THR A 165 -12.42 -1.14 7.19
CA THR A 165 -13.33 -0.55 6.20
C THR A 165 -12.57 -0.21 4.92
N ILE A 166 -13.07 -0.68 3.78
CA ILE A 166 -12.50 -0.38 2.46
C ILE A 166 -13.27 0.81 1.89
N ASN A 167 -12.56 1.92 1.68
CA ASN A 167 -13.12 3.16 1.17
C ASN A 167 -12.65 3.34 -0.29
N PHE A 168 -13.52 3.10 -1.24
CA PHE A 168 -13.22 3.36 -2.64
C PHE A 168 -13.34 4.85 -2.96
N LEU A 169 -12.42 5.35 -3.77
CA LEU A 169 -12.44 6.72 -4.28
C LEU A 169 -11.89 6.73 -5.71
N CYS A 170 -11.96 7.89 -6.36
CA CYS A 170 -11.41 8.12 -7.70
C CYS A 170 -10.34 9.21 -7.57
N TYR A 171 -9.06 8.82 -7.46
CA TYR A 171 -7.97 9.77 -7.24
C TYR A 171 -6.63 9.24 -7.76
N GLU A 172 -5.66 8.99 -6.89
CA GLU A 172 -4.39 8.37 -7.24
C GLU A 172 -4.62 6.88 -7.54
N PRO A 173 -4.00 6.31 -8.61
CA PRO A 173 -4.17 4.89 -8.94
C PRO A 173 -3.37 4.00 -7.97
N ASP A 174 -3.83 3.93 -6.73
CA ASP A 174 -3.14 3.28 -5.61
C ASP A 174 -4.16 2.75 -4.59
N ALA A 175 -3.70 1.86 -3.69
CA ALA A 175 -4.38 1.61 -2.42
C ALA A 175 -3.41 1.84 -1.27
N GLN A 176 -3.96 2.18 -0.13
CA GLN A 176 -3.16 2.51 1.04
C GLN A 176 -3.89 2.18 2.33
N SER A 177 -3.18 1.53 3.24
CA SER A 177 -3.63 1.35 4.62
C SER A 177 -3.44 2.64 5.42
N LYS A 178 -4.53 3.22 5.90
CA LYS A 178 -4.55 4.45 6.71
C LYS A 178 -5.16 4.18 8.09
N SER A 179 -4.99 5.11 9.03
CA SER A 179 -5.53 4.96 10.39
C SER A 179 -7.03 4.61 10.43
N LYS A 180 -7.82 5.18 9.52
CA LYS A 180 -9.29 5.04 9.46
C LYS A 180 -9.80 3.99 8.45
N GLY A 181 -8.94 3.14 7.92
CA GLY A 181 -9.32 2.09 6.96
C GLY A 181 -8.38 2.02 5.77
N ILE A 182 -8.71 1.14 4.85
CA ILE A 182 -8.06 1.06 3.54
C ILE A 182 -8.71 2.08 2.62
N VAL A 183 -7.93 2.82 1.85
CA VAL A 183 -8.40 3.60 0.70
C VAL A 183 -7.89 2.94 -0.56
N CYS A 184 -8.75 2.84 -1.59
CA CYS A 184 -8.43 2.14 -2.82
C CYS A 184 -9.01 2.89 -4.01
N ASP A 185 -8.19 3.15 -5.03
CA ASP A 185 -8.69 3.72 -6.28
C ASP A 185 -9.61 2.72 -6.99
N PHE A 186 -10.78 3.21 -7.35
CA PHE A 186 -11.83 2.36 -7.90
C PHE A 186 -11.52 1.85 -9.32
N ASN A 187 -10.80 2.64 -10.13
CA ASN A 187 -10.39 2.23 -11.47
C ASN A 187 -9.27 1.19 -11.43
N LEU A 188 -8.31 1.37 -10.51
CA LEU A 188 -7.28 0.35 -10.26
C LEU A 188 -7.95 -0.98 -9.87
N PHE A 189 -8.82 -0.95 -8.88
CA PHE A 189 -9.53 -2.15 -8.40
C PHE A 189 -10.39 -2.80 -9.51
N PHE A 190 -11.03 -2.01 -10.37
CA PHE A 190 -11.79 -2.51 -11.50
C PHE A 190 -10.93 -3.27 -12.51
N LYS A 191 -9.72 -2.78 -12.79
CA LYS A 191 -8.80 -3.39 -13.77
C LYS A 191 -8.21 -4.72 -13.31
N GLU A 192 -8.10 -4.92 -12.02
CA GLU A 192 -7.52 -6.13 -11.46
C GLU A 192 -8.45 -7.35 -11.66
N SER A 193 -7.89 -8.54 -11.78
CA SER A 193 -8.62 -9.80 -11.68
C SER A 193 -9.21 -9.98 -10.27
N GLN A 194 -10.13 -10.90 -10.09
CA GLN A 194 -10.68 -11.18 -8.76
C GLN A 194 -9.60 -11.61 -7.77
N GLU A 195 -8.66 -12.42 -8.19
CA GLU A 195 -7.54 -12.87 -7.35
C GLU A 195 -6.64 -11.69 -6.94
N GLU A 196 -6.29 -10.83 -7.87
CA GLU A 196 -5.47 -9.65 -7.60
C GLU A 196 -6.16 -8.66 -6.66
N ARG A 197 -7.48 -8.46 -6.80
CA ARG A 197 -8.29 -7.66 -5.85
C ARG A 197 -8.22 -8.20 -4.44
N ILE A 198 -8.35 -9.52 -4.29
CA ILE A 198 -8.27 -10.22 -2.99
C ILE A 198 -6.87 -10.05 -2.39
N ASN A 199 -5.83 -10.31 -3.18
CA ASN A 199 -4.44 -10.23 -2.74
C ASN A 199 -4.07 -8.80 -2.34
N PHE A 200 -4.52 -7.82 -3.10
CA PHE A 200 -4.27 -6.41 -2.86
C PHE A 200 -4.91 -5.90 -1.55
N ILE A 201 -6.16 -6.26 -1.30
CA ILE A 201 -6.81 -5.93 -0.02
C ILE A 201 -6.18 -6.71 1.14
N ALA A 202 -5.71 -7.94 0.91
CA ALA A 202 -4.99 -8.71 1.92
C ALA A 202 -3.64 -8.05 2.29
N HIS A 203 -2.88 -7.55 1.29
CA HIS A 203 -1.68 -6.75 1.48
C HIS A 203 -1.93 -5.53 2.39
N GLU A 204 -2.93 -4.71 2.06
CA GLU A 204 -3.28 -3.53 2.85
C GLU A 204 -3.79 -3.88 4.27
N THR A 205 -4.44 -5.03 4.39
CA THR A 205 -4.90 -5.54 5.70
C THR A 205 -3.73 -6.02 6.54
N PHE A 206 -2.67 -6.59 5.92
CA PHE A 206 -1.46 -7.00 6.62
C PHE A 206 -0.79 -5.83 7.33
N HIS A 207 -0.65 -4.68 6.69
CA HIS A 207 -0.11 -3.47 7.32
C HIS A 207 -0.86 -3.10 8.61
N LYS A 208 -2.20 -3.21 8.58
CA LYS A 208 -3.03 -2.97 9.77
C LYS A 208 -2.80 -4.00 10.86
N TYR A 209 -2.73 -5.26 10.48
CA TYR A 209 -2.48 -6.35 11.42
C TYR A 209 -1.11 -6.17 12.09
N ARG A 210 -0.05 -6.00 11.29
CA ARG A 210 1.32 -5.85 11.78
C ARG A 210 1.47 -4.68 12.77
N ARG A 211 0.80 -3.55 12.53
CA ARG A 211 0.83 -2.37 13.41
C ARG A 211 0.39 -2.63 14.85
N ASN A 212 -0.36 -3.70 15.12
CA ASN A 212 -0.75 -4.05 16.48
C ASN A 212 0.40 -4.66 17.31
N PHE A 213 1.48 -5.08 16.66
CA PHE A 213 2.60 -5.78 17.29
C PHE A 213 3.90 -4.96 17.33
N ILE A 214 4.00 -3.88 16.56
CA ILE A 214 5.21 -3.06 16.51
C ILE A 214 5.21 -1.98 17.60
N ASP A 215 6.39 -1.75 18.20
CA ASP A 215 6.62 -0.55 19.00
C ASP A 215 7.01 0.62 18.11
N ILE A 216 6.01 1.41 17.74
CA ILE A 216 6.20 2.55 16.84
C ILE A 216 7.09 3.64 17.44
N LYS A 217 7.17 3.76 18.78
CA LYS A 217 8.07 4.72 19.44
C LYS A 217 9.51 4.28 19.29
N PHE A 218 9.77 3.00 19.49
CA PHE A 218 11.09 2.42 19.26
C PHE A 218 11.52 2.59 17.80
N ILE A 219 10.68 2.23 16.83
CA ILE A 219 10.97 2.41 15.40
C ILE A 219 11.29 3.87 15.08
N ASN A 220 10.48 4.81 15.57
CA ASN A 220 10.63 6.24 15.27
C ASN A 220 11.81 6.89 15.99
N SER A 221 12.45 6.22 16.94
CA SER A 221 13.61 6.75 17.66
C SER A 221 14.87 6.85 16.81
N ASN A 222 14.94 6.09 15.69
CA ASN A 222 16.14 6.00 14.86
C ASN A 222 15.79 5.87 13.37
N VAL A 223 16.43 6.68 12.52
CA VAL A 223 16.17 6.71 11.07
C VAL A 223 16.53 5.39 10.37
N VAL A 224 17.56 4.67 10.86
CA VAL A 224 17.95 3.37 10.29
C VAL A 224 16.88 2.33 10.58
N LEU A 225 16.36 2.29 11.83
CA LEU A 225 15.24 1.40 12.18
C LEU A 225 13.98 1.70 11.34
N GLN A 226 13.67 2.98 11.11
CA GLN A 226 12.55 3.36 10.26
C GLN A 226 12.68 2.81 8.83
N GLN A 227 13.88 2.83 8.26
CA GLN A 227 14.08 2.28 6.91
C GLN A 227 14.00 0.75 6.91
N ILE A 228 14.56 0.09 7.93
CA ILE A 228 14.45 -1.38 8.05
C ILE A 228 12.99 -1.80 8.26
N ASP A 229 12.24 -1.07 9.08
CA ASP A 229 10.81 -1.32 9.31
C ASP A 229 10.01 -1.22 8.00
N LYS A 230 10.28 -0.19 7.18
CA LYS A 230 9.63 -0.03 5.88
C LYS A 230 9.89 -1.20 4.94
N ILE A 231 11.16 -1.60 4.77
CA ILE A 231 11.49 -2.73 3.89
C ILE A 231 10.96 -4.06 4.42
N GLN A 232 10.86 -4.24 5.74
CA GLN A 232 10.21 -5.40 6.34
C GLN A 232 8.69 -5.40 6.10
N ASP A 233 8.03 -4.27 6.38
CA ASP A 233 6.57 -4.13 6.26
C ASP A 233 6.12 -4.37 4.81
N GLU A 234 6.73 -3.65 3.87
CA GLU A 234 6.42 -3.78 2.44
C GLU A 234 6.87 -5.13 1.88
N GLY A 235 8.04 -5.62 2.29
CA GLY A 235 8.56 -6.89 1.80
C GLY A 235 7.67 -8.09 2.14
N ILE A 236 7.16 -8.16 3.37
CA ILE A 236 6.24 -9.24 3.78
C ILE A 236 4.88 -9.05 3.11
N ALA A 237 4.38 -7.82 3.04
CA ALA A 237 3.11 -7.51 2.39
C ALA A 237 3.14 -7.85 0.89
N ASP A 238 4.24 -7.56 0.21
CA ASP A 238 4.45 -7.88 -1.20
C ASP A 238 4.48 -9.40 -1.50
N LEU A 239 4.84 -10.26 -0.54
CA LEU A 239 4.67 -11.72 -0.69
C LEU A 239 3.19 -12.14 -0.78
N ILE A 240 2.26 -11.31 -0.33
CA ILE A 240 0.83 -11.60 -0.38
C ILE A 240 0.28 -11.36 -1.78
N ASP A 241 0.70 -10.27 -2.44
CA ASP A 241 0.07 -9.78 -3.67
C ASP A 241 0.97 -9.82 -4.92
N LYS A 242 2.30 -9.84 -4.78
CA LYS A 242 3.20 -9.89 -5.93
C LYS A 242 3.40 -11.33 -6.42
N LYS A 243 3.47 -11.47 -7.73
CA LYS A 243 3.89 -12.70 -8.40
C LYS A 243 5.41 -12.78 -8.47
N GLU A 244 5.94 -13.97 -8.63
CA GLU A 244 7.38 -14.19 -8.86
C GLU A 244 7.88 -13.38 -10.06
N ASN A 245 7.10 -13.35 -11.14
CA ASN A 245 7.33 -12.44 -12.25
C ASN A 245 6.82 -11.03 -11.91
N LEU A 246 7.71 -10.16 -11.44
CA LEU A 246 7.38 -8.78 -11.05
C LEU A 246 6.83 -7.94 -12.22
N ILE A 247 7.23 -8.22 -13.46
CA ILE A 247 6.73 -7.49 -14.64
C ILE A 247 5.22 -7.70 -14.78
N GLU A 248 4.74 -8.92 -14.51
CA GLU A 248 3.30 -9.20 -14.51
C GLU A 248 2.56 -8.49 -13.38
N SER A 249 3.23 -8.34 -12.22
CA SER A 249 2.62 -7.72 -11.04
C SER A 249 2.50 -6.20 -11.14
N ILE A 250 3.43 -5.52 -11.83
CA ILE A 250 3.52 -4.05 -11.85
C ILE A 250 3.36 -3.44 -13.26
N GLY A 251 3.59 -4.22 -14.33
CA GLY A 251 3.75 -3.69 -15.69
C GLY A 251 2.49 -3.12 -16.36
N ASN A 252 1.29 -3.53 -15.97
CA ASN A 252 0.05 -3.20 -16.69
C ASN A 252 -0.94 -2.33 -15.86
N LYS A 253 -0.50 -1.74 -14.76
CA LYS A 253 -1.37 -1.08 -13.77
C LYS A 253 -1.59 0.43 -14.00
N GLY A 254 -1.29 0.95 -15.18
CA GLY A 254 -1.36 2.40 -15.44
C GLY A 254 -0.19 3.18 -14.82
N ILE A 255 0.82 2.48 -14.37
CA ILE A 255 2.07 3.03 -13.84
C ILE A 255 2.98 3.42 -15.02
N PRO A 256 3.63 4.58 -15.01
CA PRO A 256 4.55 4.98 -16.09
C PRO A 256 5.66 3.95 -16.28
N GLU A 257 5.96 3.61 -17.54
CA GLU A 257 6.98 2.60 -17.88
C GLU A 257 8.35 2.91 -17.27
N SER A 258 8.72 4.21 -17.22
CA SER A 258 9.95 4.66 -16.58
C SER A 258 10.01 4.35 -15.08
N PHE A 259 8.88 4.38 -14.39
CA PHE A 259 8.80 3.98 -12.98
C PHE A 259 8.92 2.46 -12.84
N VAL A 260 8.22 1.69 -13.69
CA VAL A 260 8.33 0.23 -13.73
C VAL A 260 9.79 -0.19 -13.92
N LYS A 261 10.49 0.44 -14.87
CA LYS A 261 11.92 0.19 -15.11
C LYS A 261 12.77 0.45 -13.87
N LYS A 262 12.59 1.60 -13.20
CA LYS A 262 13.32 1.94 -11.96
C LYS A 262 13.02 0.95 -10.83
N TYR A 263 11.77 0.51 -10.70
CA TYR A 263 11.37 -0.48 -9.71
C TYR A 263 12.10 -1.82 -9.93
N LEU A 264 12.11 -2.31 -11.18
CA LEU A 264 12.80 -3.55 -11.55
C LEU A 264 14.32 -3.45 -11.38
N GLU A 265 14.91 -2.29 -11.71
CA GLU A 265 16.32 -2.01 -11.48
C GLU A 265 16.65 -2.02 -9.98
N ALA A 266 15.81 -1.39 -9.14
CA ALA A 266 15.99 -1.40 -7.69
C ALA A 266 15.88 -2.83 -7.11
N TYR A 267 14.91 -3.63 -7.57
CA TYR A 267 14.81 -5.04 -7.19
C TYR A 267 16.05 -5.84 -7.57
N LYS A 268 16.50 -5.73 -8.82
CA LYS A 268 17.67 -6.45 -9.35
C LYS A 268 18.97 -6.05 -8.62
N ASN A 269 19.11 -4.76 -8.31
CA ASN A 269 20.33 -4.21 -7.70
C ASN A 269 20.24 -4.17 -6.16
N THR A 270 19.28 -4.88 -5.57
CA THR A 270 19.12 -4.90 -4.09
C THR A 270 20.40 -5.24 -3.34
N PRO A 271 21.22 -6.24 -3.73
CA PRO A 271 22.48 -6.51 -3.02
C PRO A 271 23.41 -5.29 -2.94
N GLN A 272 23.57 -4.54 -4.04
CA GLN A 272 24.39 -3.33 -4.07
C GLN A 272 23.79 -2.20 -3.22
N ILE A 273 22.46 -2.03 -3.26
CA ILE A 273 21.73 -1.03 -2.50
C ILE A 273 21.86 -1.32 -0.99
N LEU A 274 21.76 -2.59 -0.57
CA LEU A 274 21.95 -2.99 0.83
C LEU A 274 23.39 -2.76 1.29
N ASN A 275 24.39 -3.05 0.43
CA ASN A 275 25.80 -2.74 0.72
C ASN A 275 26.03 -1.23 0.90
N GLU A 276 25.40 -0.41 0.06
CA GLU A 276 25.49 1.06 0.22
C GLU A 276 24.84 1.52 1.53
N PHE A 277 23.68 0.99 1.88
CA PHE A 277 23.00 1.30 3.13
C PHE A 277 23.84 0.94 4.36
N ASP A 278 24.42 -0.27 4.40
CA ASP A 278 25.35 -0.73 5.44
C ASP A 278 26.59 0.17 5.50
N SER A 279 27.18 0.52 4.36
CA SER A 279 28.36 1.38 4.28
C SER A 279 28.13 2.79 4.85
N ILE A 280 26.94 3.36 4.63
CA ILE A 280 26.56 4.65 5.22
C ILE A 280 26.52 4.55 6.75
N VAL A 281 25.90 3.49 7.30
CA VAL A 281 25.83 3.27 8.74
C VAL A 281 27.24 3.04 9.32
N ASN A 282 28.06 2.23 8.67
CA ASN A 282 29.46 2.01 9.08
C ASN A 282 30.31 3.30 9.05
N SER A 283 30.08 4.19 8.09
CA SER A 283 30.75 5.50 8.06
C SER A 283 30.37 6.37 9.26
N TYR A 284 29.13 6.28 9.74
CA TYR A 284 28.69 6.93 10.96
C TYR A 284 29.36 6.31 12.21
N LEU A 285 29.42 4.99 12.30
CA LEU A 285 30.08 4.30 13.43
C LEU A 285 31.56 4.65 13.51
N LYS A 286 32.23 4.79 12.37
CA LYS A 286 33.62 5.22 12.27
C LYS A 286 33.83 6.75 12.44
N LYS A 287 32.77 7.49 12.75
CA LYS A 287 32.78 8.98 12.92
C LYS A 287 33.25 9.73 11.67
N GLN A 288 33.11 9.14 10.49
CA GLN A 288 33.41 9.78 9.18
C GLN A 288 32.26 10.71 8.74
N ILE A 289 31.05 10.45 9.21
CA ILE A 289 29.88 11.32 9.06
C ILE A 289 29.22 11.52 10.42
N ASN A 290 28.57 12.66 10.61
CA ASN A 290 27.82 12.96 11.84
C ASN A 290 26.35 12.46 11.74
N LYS A 291 25.56 12.67 12.81
CA LYS A 291 24.16 12.23 12.89
C LYS A 291 23.28 12.86 11.84
N GLU A 292 23.41 14.17 11.61
CA GLU A 292 22.63 14.91 10.62
C GLU A 292 22.91 14.40 9.20
N GLN A 293 24.17 14.08 8.92
CA GLN A 293 24.57 13.49 7.63
C GLN A 293 24.03 12.07 7.47
N LEU A 294 24.02 11.25 8.53
CA LEU A 294 23.39 9.93 8.51
C LEU A 294 21.89 10.08 8.20
N GLU A 295 21.18 10.92 8.96
CA GLU A 295 19.74 11.16 8.77
C GLU A 295 19.42 11.64 7.35
N SER A 296 20.20 12.58 6.83
CA SER A 296 20.04 13.09 5.46
C SER A 296 20.25 12.01 4.38
N LYS A 297 21.23 11.12 4.56
CA LYS A 297 21.55 10.07 3.60
C LYS A 297 20.57 8.89 3.65
N VAL A 298 20.06 8.60 4.84
CA VAL A 298 19.24 7.41 5.11
C VAL A 298 17.73 7.70 4.95
N SER A 299 17.28 8.95 5.22
CA SER A 299 15.87 9.31 5.03
C SER A 299 15.43 9.07 3.59
N ASN A 300 14.39 8.26 3.41
CA ASN A 300 13.87 7.86 2.09
C ASN A 300 14.92 7.17 1.17
N PHE A 301 15.84 6.44 1.76
CA PHE A 301 16.91 5.76 1.03
C PHE A 301 16.35 4.73 0.02
N PHE A 302 15.38 3.95 0.43
CA PHE A 302 14.80 2.93 -0.41
C PHE A 302 13.69 3.48 -1.31
N LEU A 303 13.73 3.11 -2.60
CA LEU A 303 12.74 3.49 -3.59
C LEU A 303 11.34 3.00 -3.18
N SER A 304 10.33 3.83 -3.43
CA SER A 304 8.91 3.44 -3.25
C SER A 304 8.60 2.87 -1.86
N GLY A 305 9.10 3.52 -0.79
CA GLY A 305 8.86 3.05 0.57
C GLY A 305 9.55 1.73 0.93
N GLY A 306 10.39 1.20 0.06
CA GLY A 306 11.12 -0.06 0.30
C GLY A 306 10.54 -1.28 -0.40
N HIS A 307 9.43 -1.17 -1.15
CA HIS A 307 8.81 -2.30 -1.85
C HIS A 307 9.81 -3.18 -2.63
N PRO A 308 10.60 -2.66 -3.61
CA PRO A 308 11.45 -3.55 -4.41
C PRO A 308 12.51 -4.28 -3.58
N ASN A 309 13.14 -3.58 -2.64
CA ASN A 309 14.20 -4.14 -1.82
C ASN A 309 13.65 -5.06 -0.72
N GLY A 310 12.54 -4.69 -0.10
CA GLY A 310 11.83 -5.50 0.88
C GLY A 310 11.32 -6.80 0.28
N TYR A 311 10.70 -6.74 -0.91
CA TYR A 311 10.25 -7.92 -1.62
C TYR A 311 11.41 -8.87 -1.97
N TYR A 312 12.53 -8.33 -2.46
CA TYR A 312 13.73 -9.13 -2.70
C TYR A 312 14.18 -9.87 -1.43
N MET A 313 14.28 -9.17 -0.31
CA MET A 313 14.72 -9.75 0.96
C MET A 313 13.74 -10.81 1.47
N ALA A 314 12.45 -10.52 1.46
CA ALA A 314 11.42 -11.45 1.90
C ALA A 314 11.34 -12.71 1.02
N ARG A 315 11.51 -12.56 -0.31
CA ARG A 315 11.62 -13.70 -1.24
C ARG A 315 12.85 -14.56 -0.98
N LEU A 316 13.99 -13.94 -0.67
CA LEU A 316 15.21 -14.68 -0.34
C LEU A 316 15.01 -15.51 0.94
N ILE A 317 14.39 -14.90 1.98
CA ILE A 317 14.05 -15.56 3.23
C ILE A 317 13.07 -16.73 2.99
N GLU A 318 12.03 -16.52 2.16
CA GLU A 318 11.07 -17.57 1.82
C GLU A 318 11.75 -18.73 1.07
N LYS A 319 12.65 -18.43 0.13
CA LYS A 319 13.40 -19.42 -0.65
C LYS A 319 14.34 -20.26 0.22
N ALA A 320 14.97 -19.66 1.24
CA ALA A 320 15.77 -20.36 2.25
C ALA A 320 14.94 -21.15 3.28
N GLY A 321 13.60 -21.22 3.13
CA GLY A 321 12.72 -21.94 4.05
C GLY A 321 12.50 -21.26 5.41
N LEU A 322 12.89 -19.98 5.56
CA LEU A 322 12.82 -19.23 6.81
C LEU A 322 11.57 -18.34 6.93
N LYS A 323 10.56 -18.56 6.09
CA LYS A 323 9.32 -17.76 6.07
C LYS A 323 8.61 -17.74 7.43
N ASP A 324 8.45 -18.89 8.08
CA ASP A 324 7.75 -18.97 9.37
C ASP A 324 8.52 -18.23 10.48
N GLU A 325 9.87 -18.29 10.47
CA GLU A 325 10.70 -17.51 11.38
C GLU A 325 10.49 -16.00 11.13
N MET A 326 10.48 -15.56 9.87
CA MET A 326 10.22 -14.17 9.48
C MET A 326 8.85 -13.69 9.94
N LEU A 327 7.80 -14.47 9.73
CA LEU A 327 6.44 -14.12 10.13
C LEU A 327 6.30 -14.05 11.64
N THR A 328 6.90 -15.00 12.39
CA THR A 328 6.91 -15.00 13.85
C THR A 328 7.61 -13.76 14.43
N LYS A 329 8.56 -13.18 13.70
CA LYS A 329 9.35 -12.00 14.08
C LYS A 329 8.99 -10.72 13.31
N MET A 330 7.84 -10.68 12.67
CA MET A 330 7.43 -9.54 11.82
C MET A 330 7.30 -8.20 12.54
N TYR A 331 7.32 -8.21 13.87
CA TYR A 331 7.30 -7.00 14.70
C TYR A 331 8.69 -6.42 15.00
N SER A 332 9.76 -7.12 14.62
CA SER A 332 11.15 -6.76 14.95
C SER A 332 11.98 -6.50 13.68
N PRO A 333 12.25 -5.24 13.34
CA PRO A 333 13.14 -4.91 12.22
C PRO A 333 14.55 -5.50 12.40
N VAL A 334 15.04 -5.56 13.63
CA VAL A 334 16.36 -6.13 13.95
C VAL A 334 16.39 -7.63 13.64
N ASP A 335 15.37 -8.38 14.08
CA ASP A 335 15.31 -9.82 13.80
C ASP A 335 15.12 -10.08 12.30
N PHE A 336 14.40 -9.23 11.57
CA PHE A 336 14.27 -9.34 10.11
C PHE A 336 15.62 -9.31 9.39
N ILE A 337 16.52 -8.37 9.74
CA ILE A 337 17.87 -8.31 9.17
C ILE A 337 18.69 -9.56 9.53
N LYS A 338 18.56 -10.08 10.74
CA LYS A 338 19.26 -11.29 11.17
C LYS A 338 18.79 -12.53 10.42
N ILE A 339 17.49 -12.68 10.21
CA ILE A 339 16.89 -13.76 9.40
C ILE A 339 17.31 -13.62 7.94
N TYR A 340 17.30 -12.38 7.42
CA TYR A 340 17.79 -12.12 6.06
C TYR A 340 19.28 -12.52 5.91
N ASN A 341 20.15 -12.19 6.86
CA ASN A 341 21.56 -12.59 6.79
C ASN A 341 21.74 -14.12 6.75
N LYS A 342 20.92 -14.89 7.51
CA LYS A 342 20.93 -16.36 7.42
C LYS A 342 20.53 -16.82 6.00
N ALA A 343 19.45 -16.29 5.47
CA ALA A 343 18.98 -16.62 4.12
C ALA A 343 20.01 -16.22 3.05
N ALA A 344 20.65 -15.06 3.20
CA ALA A 344 21.66 -14.55 2.27
C ALA A 344 22.91 -15.43 2.21
N GLN A 345 23.31 -16.08 3.32
CA GLN A 345 24.41 -17.06 3.33
C GLN A 345 24.11 -18.28 2.47
N GLU A 346 22.86 -18.76 2.45
CA GLU A 346 22.44 -19.93 1.69
C GLU A 346 22.21 -19.61 0.22
N GLU A 347 21.70 -18.41 -0.07
CA GLU A 347 21.23 -17.98 -1.40
C GLU A 347 22.18 -17.01 -2.10
N ASN A 348 23.42 -16.85 -1.62
CA ASN A 348 24.46 -15.95 -2.15
C ASN A 348 23.99 -14.48 -2.27
N GLY A 349 23.20 -14.01 -1.29
CA GLY A 349 22.78 -12.62 -1.16
C GLY A 349 23.83 -11.73 -0.50
N TYR A 350 23.56 -10.43 -0.37
CA TYR A 350 24.37 -9.52 0.43
C TYR A 350 24.18 -9.81 1.92
N ILE A 351 25.26 -9.84 2.70
CA ILE A 351 25.24 -10.07 4.14
C ILE A 351 25.61 -8.77 4.83
N PHE A 352 24.73 -8.23 5.65
CA PHE A 352 25.02 -7.05 6.49
C PHE A 352 26.19 -7.32 7.44
N SER A 353 27.07 -6.33 7.60
CA SER A 353 28.24 -6.40 8.44
C SER A 353 27.91 -6.63 9.92
N ASN A 354 28.87 -7.22 10.66
CA ASN A 354 28.72 -7.40 12.10
C ASN A 354 28.59 -6.06 12.84
N ASP A 355 29.28 -5.01 12.38
CA ASP A 355 29.17 -3.67 12.94
C ASP A 355 27.75 -3.12 12.79
N PHE A 356 27.13 -3.31 11.62
CA PHE A 356 25.74 -2.94 11.38
C PHE A 356 24.78 -3.70 12.31
N ILE A 357 24.94 -5.03 12.41
CA ILE A 357 24.10 -5.85 13.29
C ILE A 357 24.23 -5.39 14.74
N THR A 358 25.47 -5.22 15.23
CA THR A 358 25.74 -4.74 16.59
C THR A 358 25.12 -3.37 16.84
N TYR A 359 25.19 -2.47 15.84
CA TYR A 359 24.60 -1.15 15.94
C TYR A 359 23.08 -1.22 16.14
N ILE A 360 22.35 -1.94 15.28
CA ILE A 360 20.89 -2.03 15.39
C ILE A 360 20.41 -2.79 16.65
N GLU A 361 21.19 -3.75 17.13
CA GLU A 361 20.92 -4.45 18.40
C GLU A 361 21.05 -3.52 19.60
N ASN A 362 22.04 -2.64 19.62
CA ASN A 362 22.26 -1.68 20.70
C ASN A 362 21.26 -0.51 20.71
N LEU A 363 20.36 -0.42 19.72
CA LEU A 363 19.27 0.55 19.72
C LEU A 363 18.03 0.08 20.52
N LYS A 364 18.02 -1.21 20.91
CA LYS A 364 16.92 -1.81 21.72
C LYS A 364 16.92 -1.25 23.17
#